data_e8458cae7eb9e5461f5597478c858e94
#
_entry.id   e8458cae7eb9e5461f5597478c858e94
#
_cell.length_a   1.000
_cell.length_b   1.000
_cell.length_c   1.000
_cell.angle_alpha   90.00
_cell.angle_beta   90.00
_cell.angle_gamma   90.00
#
_symmetry.space_group_name_H-M   'P 1'
#
loop_
_entity.id
_entity.type
_entity.pdbx_description
1 polymer ?
#
loop_
_entity_poly.entity_id
_entity_poly.type
_entity_poly.pdbx_seq_one_letter_code
_entity_poly.pdbx_strand_id
1 'polypeptide(L)' 'MNTKNITVIDMDINMKDYPEFTDSFIIEAEWKDTGIELSEAEVDILNDDNDFVYDAVQDFIH' A
#
# COMPACT_ATOMS: atom_id res chain seq x y z
N MET A 1 3.81 12.96 -3.59
CA MET A 1 3.51 12.39 -2.24
C MET A 1 4.76 11.74 -1.67
N ASN A 2 5.05 11.96 -0.39
CA ASN A 2 6.20 11.33 0.26
C ASN A 2 5.83 9.96 0.80
N THR A 3 6.08 8.91 0.00
CA THR A 3 5.73 7.54 0.34
C THR A 3 6.52 6.97 1.53
N LYS A 4 7.66 7.57 1.86
CA LYS A 4 8.46 7.13 3.01
C LYS A 4 7.80 7.43 4.35
N ASN A 5 6.85 8.35 4.37
CA ASN A 5 6.14 8.76 5.57
C ASN A 5 4.76 8.10 5.70
N ILE A 6 4.57 6.97 5.05
CA ILE A 6 3.28 6.27 5.01
C ILE A 6 3.44 4.87 5.59
N THR A 7 2.50 4.49 6.46
CA THR A 7 2.35 3.14 6.98
C THR A 7 1.11 2.51 6.36
N VAL A 8 1.25 1.38 5.70
CA VAL A 8 0.12 0.61 5.18
C VAL A 8 -0.49 -0.18 6.33
N ILE A 9 -1.78 0.03 6.58
CA ILE A 9 -2.51 -0.61 7.69
C ILE A 9 -3.19 -1.89 7.21
N ASP A 10 -3.80 -1.84 6.03
CA ASP A 10 -4.52 -2.98 5.47
C ASP A 10 -4.39 -2.99 3.96
N MET A 11 -4.30 -4.19 3.39
CA MET A 11 -4.28 -4.36 1.95
C MET A 11 -4.84 -5.72 1.56
N ASP A 12 -5.34 -5.80 0.33
CA ASP A 12 -5.83 -7.04 -0.24
C ASP A 12 -4.71 -7.64 -1.11
N ILE A 13 -4.23 -8.82 -0.72
CA ILE A 13 -3.12 -9.48 -1.40
C ILE A 13 -3.65 -10.78 -2.03
N ASN A 14 -3.51 -10.89 -3.36
CA ASN A 14 -3.87 -12.11 -4.07
C ASN A 14 -2.65 -13.03 -4.13
N MET A 15 -2.60 -14.01 -3.26
CA MET A 15 -1.48 -14.96 -3.20
C MET A 15 -1.36 -15.84 -4.44
N LYS A 16 -2.40 -15.93 -5.25
CA LYS A 16 -2.36 -16.68 -6.51
C LYS A 16 -1.47 -16.03 -7.55
N ASP A 17 -1.21 -14.73 -7.40
CA ASP A 17 -0.34 -13.99 -8.32
C ASP A 17 1.12 -13.97 -7.87
N TYR A 18 1.47 -14.77 -6.88
CA TYR A 18 2.86 -14.89 -6.45
C TYR A 18 3.76 -15.25 -7.63
N PRO A 19 4.95 -14.62 -7.80
CA PRO A 19 5.54 -13.60 -6.90
C PRO A 19 5.24 -12.15 -7.30
N GLU A 20 4.49 -11.91 -8.34
CA GLU A 20 4.28 -10.57 -8.90
C GLU A 20 3.20 -9.76 -8.17
N PHE A 21 2.17 -10.43 -7.64
CA PHE A 21 1.09 -9.79 -6.87
C PHE A 21 0.42 -8.62 -7.60
N THR A 22 0.17 -8.80 -8.91
CA THR A 22 -0.33 -7.71 -9.77
C THR A 22 -1.74 -7.25 -9.40
N ASP A 23 -2.54 -8.13 -8.77
CA ASP A 23 -3.91 -7.81 -8.36
C ASP A 23 -4.01 -7.31 -6.91
N SER A 24 -2.87 -7.15 -6.23
CA SER A 24 -2.89 -6.64 -4.86
C SER A 24 -3.10 -5.14 -4.83
N PHE A 25 -3.80 -4.64 -3.80
CA PHE A 25 -4.01 -3.21 -3.64
C PHE A 25 -4.11 -2.81 -2.17
N ILE A 26 -3.83 -1.53 -1.90
CA ILE A 26 -3.89 -0.97 -0.56
C ILE A 26 -5.34 -0.57 -0.27
N ILE A 27 -5.83 -0.98 0.90
CA ILE A 27 -7.17 -0.64 1.38
C ILE A 27 -7.09 0.56 2.32
N GLU A 28 -6.13 0.56 3.24
CA GLU A 28 -6.02 1.57 4.28
C GLU A 28 -4.56 1.86 4.59
N ALA A 29 -4.24 3.15 4.76
CA ALA A 29 -2.91 3.61 5.10
C ALA A 29 -3.01 4.88 5.93
N GLU A 30 -1.93 5.24 6.63
CA GLU A 30 -1.87 6.46 7.43
C GLU A 30 -0.51 7.13 7.33
N TRP A 31 -0.46 8.42 7.67
CA TRP A 31 0.79 9.16 7.78
C TRP A 31 1.50 8.78 9.08
N LYS A 32 2.80 8.46 8.99
CA LYS A 32 3.59 8.03 10.16
C LYS A 32 3.73 9.10 11.23
N ASP A 33 3.90 10.34 10.81
CA ASP A 33 4.17 11.46 11.72
C ASP A 33 2.92 11.94 12.47
N THR A 34 1.76 11.90 11.85
CA THR A 34 0.51 12.39 12.43
C THR A 34 -0.46 11.31 12.85
N GLY A 35 -0.33 10.12 12.27
CA GLY A 35 -1.30 9.03 12.46
C GLY A 35 -2.64 9.27 11.79
N ILE A 36 -2.74 10.29 10.94
CA ILE A 36 -3.97 10.61 10.21
C ILE A 36 -4.11 9.67 9.02
N GLU A 37 -5.29 9.06 8.85
CA GLU A 37 -5.56 8.19 7.71
C GLU A 37 -5.53 8.96 6.39
N LEU A 38 -5.04 8.30 5.35
CA LEU A 38 -5.11 8.83 4.01
C LEU A 38 -6.56 8.79 3.51
N SER A 39 -6.94 9.80 2.71
CA SER A 39 -8.23 9.81 2.02
C SER A 39 -8.25 8.76 0.91
N GLU A 40 -9.47 8.45 0.40
CA GLU A 40 -9.60 7.54 -0.74
C GLU A 40 -8.77 8.00 -1.94
N ALA A 41 -8.77 9.31 -2.22
CA ALA A 41 -8.00 9.86 -3.33
C ALA A 41 -6.50 9.63 -3.13
N GLU A 42 -6.01 9.78 -1.91
CA GLU A 42 -4.60 9.53 -1.60
C GLU A 42 -4.25 8.05 -1.72
N VAL A 43 -5.13 7.16 -1.25
CA VAL A 43 -4.93 5.71 -1.39
C VAL A 43 -4.93 5.32 -2.87
N ASP A 44 -5.80 5.91 -3.69
CA ASP A 44 -5.81 5.66 -5.13
C ASP A 44 -4.49 6.07 -5.79
N ILE A 45 -3.89 7.18 -5.35
CA ILE A 45 -2.58 7.60 -5.85
C ILE A 45 -1.52 6.55 -5.52
N LEU A 46 -1.55 6.00 -4.30
CA LEU A 46 -0.62 4.94 -3.91
C LEU A 46 -0.81 3.68 -4.76
N ASN A 47 -2.05 3.32 -5.05
CA ASN A 47 -2.35 2.13 -5.85
C ASN A 47 -1.93 2.29 -7.31
N ASP A 48 -1.79 3.51 -7.81
CA ASP A 48 -1.26 3.78 -9.14
C ASP A 48 0.27 3.64 -9.19
N ASP A 49 0.94 3.66 -8.05
CA ASP A 49 2.39 3.46 -7.96
C ASP A 49 2.68 1.97 -7.74
N ASN A 50 2.93 1.25 -8.84
CA ASN A 50 3.17 -0.19 -8.80
C ASN A 50 4.38 -0.57 -7.94
N ASP A 51 5.43 0.24 -7.96
CA ASP A 51 6.63 -0.02 -7.17
C ASP A 51 6.31 0.08 -5.67
N PHE A 52 5.53 1.08 -5.29
CA PHE A 52 5.11 1.24 -3.89
C PHE A 52 4.24 0.06 -3.44
N VAL A 53 3.25 -0.33 -4.26
CA VAL A 53 2.37 -1.45 -3.94
C VAL A 53 3.17 -2.75 -3.79
N TYR A 54 4.10 -3.00 -4.70
CA TYR A 54 4.94 -4.19 -4.64
C TYR A 54 5.76 -4.23 -3.35
N ASP A 55 6.42 -3.13 -3.01
CA ASP A 55 7.21 -3.03 -1.78
C ASP A 55 6.33 -3.21 -0.54
N ALA A 56 5.13 -2.63 -0.55
CA ALA A 56 4.18 -2.77 0.55
C ALA A 56 3.73 -4.22 0.74
N VAL A 57 3.49 -4.94 -0.34
CA VAL A 57 3.15 -6.37 -0.29
C VAL A 57 4.29 -7.16 0.36
N GLN A 58 5.53 -6.92 -0.06
CA GLN A 58 6.68 -7.63 0.49
C GLN A 58 6.83 -7.37 1.99
N ASP A 59 6.66 -6.14 2.43
CA ASP A 59 6.71 -5.79 3.86
C ASP A 59 5.54 -6.39 4.64
N PHE A 60 4.37 -6.46 4.03
CA PHE A 60 3.15 -6.92 4.70
C PHE A 60 3.15 -8.43 4.93
N ILE A 61 3.74 -9.22 4.01
CA ILE A 61 3.77 -10.68 4.13
C ILE A 61 5.03 -11.21 4.83
N HIS A 62 5.99 -10.35 5.08
CA HIS A 62 7.20 -10.67 5.84
C HIS A 62 7.10 -10.07 7.24
#